data_59ab182ff5edf0f0c5cb601d3392bd26
#
_entry.id   59ab182ff5edf0f0c5cb601d3392bd26
#
_cell.length_a   1.000
_cell.length_b   1.000
_cell.length_c   1.000
_cell.angle_alpha   90.00
_cell.angle_beta   90.00
_cell.angle_gamma   90.00
#
_symmetry.space_group_name_H-M   'P 1'
#
loop_
_entity.id
_entity.type
_entity.pdbx_description
1 polymer ?
#
loop_
_entity_poly.entity_id
_entity_poly.type
_entity_poly.pdbx_seq_one_letter_code
_entity_poly.pdbx_strand_id
1 'polypeptide(L)'
;MEIMGSGHYTEKEIKAMVLRGPMAENSVLAPILYTTDDTGDIPFVEGFKVTRSNRNTIVVSIKEKKAVGCIPYLDSYIYFDRNGMFIESEKTQDKKVPFFDGISVKRVVKGEKLPIKETVLNTAVALSTIFAKNDSLPDHIQFDESYEISLLYGDITVNLGKDVNLEDKMTRVIAILPQLAGQKGILHAENVTDSVKTITFEAEIEEVTAENWTGGYDENGEYTGDGEYDESGKRKACGTEAYDSP
;
A
#
# COMPACT_ATOMS: atom_id res chain seq x y z
N MET A 1 0.01 24.37 21.80
CA MET A 1 -1.09 23.52 21.33
C MET A 1 -0.50 22.13 21.11
N GLU A 2 -1.22 21.11 21.44
CA GLU A 2 -0.83 19.71 21.19
C GLU A 2 -1.92 19.06 20.33
N ILE A 3 -1.53 18.21 19.37
CA ILE A 3 -2.45 17.50 18.49
C ILE A 3 -2.29 16.01 18.70
N MET A 4 -3.40 15.29 18.77
CA MET A 4 -3.45 13.86 18.96
C MET A 4 -4.40 13.22 17.95
N GLY A 5 -4.03 12.06 17.43
CA GLY A 5 -4.91 11.23 16.61
C GLY A 5 -4.93 11.56 15.13
N SER A 6 -4.01 12.38 14.61
CA SER A 6 -3.87 12.64 13.17
C SER A 6 -2.72 11.85 12.56
N GLY A 7 -3.01 11.11 11.50
CA GLY A 7 -2.04 10.43 10.64
C GLY A 7 -1.94 11.05 9.24
N HIS A 8 -2.99 11.75 8.78
CA HIS A 8 -3.07 12.36 7.44
C HIS A 8 -2.57 13.80 7.41
N TYR A 9 -2.75 14.56 8.49
CA TYR A 9 -2.50 16.00 8.53
C TYR A 9 -1.39 16.37 9.49
N THR A 10 -0.61 17.37 9.13
CA THR A 10 0.38 17.99 10.00
C THR A 10 -0.28 18.91 11.03
N GLU A 11 0.42 19.20 12.14
CA GLU A 11 -0.06 20.13 13.17
C GLU A 11 -0.47 21.51 12.60
N LYS A 12 0.30 22.01 11.63
CA LYS A 12 0.05 23.31 11.00
C LYS A 12 -1.24 23.31 10.19
N GLU A 13 -1.52 22.23 9.45
CA GLU A 13 -2.73 22.07 8.65
C GLU A 13 -3.95 21.95 9.55
N ILE A 14 -3.87 21.15 10.60
CA ILE A 14 -4.96 21.00 11.57
C ILE A 14 -5.28 22.33 12.25
N LYS A 15 -4.27 23.07 12.68
CA LYS A 15 -4.45 24.39 13.26
C LYS A 15 -5.22 25.31 12.29
N ALA A 16 -4.84 25.30 11.02
CA ALA A 16 -5.49 26.13 10.00
C ALA A 16 -6.94 25.69 9.67
N MET A 17 -7.23 24.39 9.77
CA MET A 17 -8.56 23.84 9.47
C MET A 17 -9.53 23.92 10.64
N VAL A 18 -9.08 23.60 11.85
CA VAL A 18 -9.93 23.46 13.04
C VAL A 18 -10.08 24.79 13.79
N LEU A 19 -8.97 25.50 13.99
CA LEU A 19 -8.95 26.69 14.82
C LEU A 19 -9.02 27.97 13.96
N ARG A 20 -10.16 28.19 13.32
CA ARG A 20 -10.39 29.39 12.49
C ARG A 20 -11.11 30.48 13.27
N GLY A 21 -10.47 31.63 13.46
CA GLY A 21 -11.14 32.80 14.02
C GLY A 21 -10.43 33.40 15.24
N PRO A 22 -10.94 34.52 15.73
CA PRO A 22 -10.27 35.36 16.73
C PRO A 22 -10.16 34.73 18.13
N MET A 23 -10.97 33.71 18.43
CA MET A 23 -10.98 33.00 19.73
C MET A 23 -10.18 31.69 19.71
N ALA A 24 -9.54 31.35 18.60
CA ALA A 24 -8.78 30.12 18.43
C ALA A 24 -7.59 29.97 19.40
N GLU A 25 -7.01 31.07 19.83
CA GLU A 25 -5.89 31.11 20.79
C GLU A 25 -6.35 31.20 22.26
N ASN A 26 -7.66 31.36 22.51
CA ASN A 26 -8.19 31.43 23.86
C ASN A 26 -8.40 30.05 24.44
N SER A 27 -7.56 29.64 25.40
CA SER A 27 -7.58 28.30 26.00
C SER A 27 -8.86 27.95 26.79
N VAL A 28 -9.70 28.94 27.09
CA VAL A 28 -10.98 28.74 27.78
C VAL A 28 -12.15 28.63 26.79
N LEU A 29 -12.16 29.47 25.76
CA LEU A 29 -13.25 29.50 24.79
C LEU A 29 -13.08 28.51 23.64
N ALA A 30 -11.84 28.19 23.23
CA ALA A 30 -11.59 27.26 22.15
C ALA A 30 -12.25 25.88 22.36
N PRO A 31 -12.21 25.25 23.54
CA PRO A 31 -12.89 23.97 23.76
C PRO A 31 -14.41 24.03 23.57
N ILE A 32 -15.01 25.18 23.82
CA ILE A 32 -16.48 25.37 23.74
C ILE A 32 -16.88 25.63 22.28
N LEU A 33 -16.08 26.46 21.58
CA LEU A 33 -16.45 26.95 20.25
C LEU A 33 -16.07 26.03 19.11
N TYR A 34 -15.00 25.24 19.29
CA TYR A 34 -14.38 24.47 18.19
C TYR A 34 -14.46 22.95 18.35
N THR A 35 -15.15 22.42 19.35
CA THR A 35 -15.42 20.97 19.44
C THR A 35 -16.62 20.63 18.55
N THR A 36 -16.45 19.64 17.65
CA THR A 36 -17.54 19.15 16.79
C THR A 36 -17.31 17.69 16.38
N ASP A 37 -18.39 16.95 16.26
CA ASP A 37 -18.43 15.61 15.69
C ASP A 37 -18.81 15.63 14.20
N ASP A 38 -19.20 16.79 13.66
CA ASP A 38 -19.49 16.97 12.24
C ASP A 38 -18.44 17.90 11.61
N THR A 39 -17.57 17.29 10.80
CA THR A 39 -16.49 17.95 10.07
C THR A 39 -16.66 17.79 8.57
N GLY A 40 -17.89 17.81 8.07
CA GLY A 40 -18.25 17.50 6.69
C GLY A 40 -17.37 18.07 5.59
N ASP A 41 -16.63 19.12 5.88
CA ASP A 41 -15.74 19.82 4.94
C ASP A 41 -14.25 19.48 5.09
N ILE A 42 -13.88 18.64 6.08
CA ILE A 42 -12.48 18.21 6.26
C ILE A 42 -12.35 16.76 5.81
N PRO A 43 -11.60 16.47 4.73
CA PRO A 43 -11.36 15.11 4.27
C PRO A 43 -10.77 14.24 5.37
N PHE A 44 -11.10 12.95 5.37
CA PHE A 44 -10.62 11.94 6.34
C PHE A 44 -10.88 12.24 7.83
N VAL A 45 -11.46 13.36 8.20
CA VAL A 45 -11.80 13.68 9.59
C VAL A 45 -13.27 13.39 9.85
N GLU A 46 -13.56 12.54 10.85
CA GLU A 46 -14.91 12.25 11.32
C GLU A 46 -15.38 13.30 12.33
N GLY A 47 -14.49 13.71 13.23
CA GLY A 47 -14.75 14.70 14.25
C GLY A 47 -13.48 15.16 14.94
N PHE A 48 -13.58 16.22 15.70
CA PHE A 48 -12.49 16.62 16.58
C PHE A 48 -12.99 17.19 17.89
N LYS A 49 -12.21 17.01 18.93
CA LYS A 49 -12.47 17.50 20.27
C LYS A 49 -11.34 18.40 20.72
N VAL A 50 -11.68 19.64 21.08
CA VAL A 50 -10.72 20.58 21.67
C VAL A 50 -10.86 20.54 23.18
N THR A 51 -9.79 20.26 23.90
CA THR A 51 -9.76 20.23 25.35
C THR A 51 -8.68 21.14 25.90
N ARG A 52 -8.84 21.61 27.12
CA ARG A 52 -7.82 22.38 27.81
C ARG A 52 -6.98 21.45 28.69
N SER A 53 -5.68 21.37 28.41
CA SER A 53 -4.75 20.61 29.22
C SER A 53 -4.26 21.39 30.44
N ASN A 54 -3.88 22.65 30.21
CA ASN A 54 -3.45 23.54 31.29
C ASN A 54 -3.83 25.00 30.96
N ARG A 55 -3.33 25.96 31.75
CA ARG A 55 -3.72 27.38 31.63
C ARG A 55 -3.43 27.98 30.24
N ASN A 56 -2.37 27.49 29.58
CA ASN A 56 -1.88 28.03 28.31
C ASN A 56 -1.85 26.99 27.17
N THR A 57 -2.33 25.74 27.40
CA THR A 57 -2.25 24.65 26.45
C THR A 57 -3.63 24.08 26.17
N ILE A 58 -3.98 24.02 24.90
CA ILE A 58 -5.13 23.25 24.38
C ILE A 58 -4.61 21.99 23.66
N VAL A 59 -5.40 20.92 23.76
CA VAL A 59 -5.19 19.67 23.05
C VAL A 59 -6.34 19.50 22.06
N VAL A 60 -5.99 19.28 20.81
CA VAL A 60 -6.94 18.95 19.75
C VAL A 60 -6.82 17.46 19.46
N SER A 61 -7.84 16.70 19.84
CA SER A 61 -7.96 15.27 19.55
C SER A 61 -8.78 15.08 18.30
N ILE A 62 -8.21 14.46 17.28
CA ILE A 62 -8.85 14.22 15.99
C ILE A 62 -9.32 12.78 15.92
N LYS A 63 -10.55 12.57 15.48
CA LYS A 63 -11.10 11.29 15.12
C LYS A 63 -11.08 11.18 13.59
N GLU A 64 -10.14 10.40 13.07
CA GLU A 64 -10.03 10.17 11.63
C GLU A 64 -10.94 9.03 11.17
N LYS A 65 -11.48 9.19 9.95
CA LYS A 65 -12.15 8.11 9.22
C LYS A 65 -11.08 7.12 8.79
N LYS A 66 -11.19 5.87 9.21
CA LYS A 66 -10.20 4.84 8.85
C LYS A 66 -10.51 4.28 7.46
N ALA A 67 -9.79 4.76 6.47
CA ALA A 67 -9.78 4.15 5.16
C ALA A 67 -9.08 2.77 5.23
N VAL A 68 -9.72 1.76 4.65
CA VAL A 68 -9.19 0.40 4.49
C VAL A 68 -8.47 0.29 3.15
N GLY A 69 -8.92 1.04 2.16
CA GLY A 69 -8.33 1.05 0.86
C GLY A 69 -8.86 2.17 -0.02
N CYS A 70 -8.24 2.32 -1.16
CA CYS A 70 -8.72 3.20 -2.22
C CYS A 70 -8.75 2.45 -3.57
N ILE A 71 -9.63 2.90 -4.45
CA ILE A 71 -9.80 2.41 -5.82
C ILE A 71 -9.75 3.58 -6.80
N PRO A 72 -9.32 3.36 -8.05
CA PRO A 72 -9.38 4.38 -9.06
C PRO A 72 -10.83 4.57 -9.54
N TYR A 73 -11.24 5.82 -9.72
CA TYR A 73 -12.54 6.17 -10.28
C TYR A 73 -12.45 7.48 -11.05
N LEU A 74 -12.60 7.43 -12.36
CA LEU A 74 -12.36 8.57 -13.25
C LEU A 74 -10.95 9.17 -13.01
N ASP A 75 -10.85 10.46 -12.75
CA ASP A 75 -9.58 11.16 -12.50
C ASP A 75 -9.28 11.33 -10.99
N SER A 76 -9.79 10.42 -10.15
CA SER A 76 -9.70 10.51 -8.69
C SER A 76 -9.55 9.14 -8.04
N TYR A 77 -9.12 9.13 -6.79
CA TYR A 77 -9.05 7.96 -5.93
C TYR A 77 -10.19 8.02 -4.93
N ILE A 78 -10.96 6.93 -4.83
CA ILE A 78 -12.10 6.80 -3.93
C ILE A 78 -11.70 5.95 -2.73
N TYR A 79 -11.77 6.53 -1.54
CA TYR A 79 -11.44 5.88 -0.28
C TYR A 79 -12.67 5.25 0.36
N PHE A 80 -12.52 4.07 0.93
CA PHE A 80 -13.61 3.33 1.56
C PHE A 80 -13.21 2.71 2.90
N ASP A 81 -14.19 2.51 3.77
CA ASP A 81 -14.01 1.87 5.07
C ASP A 81 -14.19 0.34 4.99
N ARG A 82 -14.05 -0.34 6.14
CA ARG A 82 -14.23 -1.79 6.28
C ARG A 82 -15.61 -2.30 5.86
N ASN A 83 -16.62 -1.45 5.83
CA ASN A 83 -17.97 -1.77 5.42
C ASN A 83 -18.21 -1.50 3.92
N GLY A 84 -17.19 -0.99 3.23
CA GLY A 84 -17.26 -0.54 1.86
C GLY A 84 -17.99 0.80 1.70
N MET A 85 -18.13 1.58 2.78
CA MET A 85 -18.74 2.91 2.71
C MET A 85 -17.74 3.89 2.10
N PHE A 86 -18.22 4.70 1.16
CA PHE A 86 -17.43 5.79 0.59
C PHE A 86 -17.12 6.85 1.66
N ILE A 87 -15.84 7.08 1.90
CA ILE A 87 -15.35 8.07 2.88
C ILE A 87 -15.11 9.40 2.20
N GLU A 88 -14.21 9.41 1.20
CA GLU A 88 -13.71 10.63 0.56
C GLU A 88 -13.13 10.31 -0.82
N SER A 89 -12.97 11.35 -1.66
CA SER A 89 -12.26 11.26 -2.93
C SER A 89 -11.16 12.30 -3.03
N GLU A 90 -10.01 11.92 -3.57
CA GLU A 90 -8.88 12.81 -3.81
C GLU A 90 -8.29 12.60 -5.19
N LYS A 91 -7.68 13.66 -5.76
CA LYS A 91 -6.98 13.58 -7.04
C LYS A 91 -5.61 12.93 -6.93
N THR A 92 -5.02 12.97 -5.74
CA THR A 92 -3.71 12.37 -5.46
C THR A 92 -3.89 11.18 -4.53
N GLN A 93 -3.24 10.07 -4.85
CA GLN A 93 -3.25 8.89 -4.01
C GLN A 93 -2.51 9.14 -2.69
N ASP A 94 -3.12 8.81 -1.56
CA ASP A 94 -2.41 8.68 -0.30
C ASP A 94 -1.66 7.33 -0.26
N LYS A 95 -0.33 7.39 -0.29
CA LYS A 95 0.55 6.21 -0.26
C LYS A 95 0.51 5.42 1.06
N LYS A 96 -0.18 5.91 2.06
CA LYS A 96 -0.38 5.19 3.35
C LYS A 96 -1.60 4.27 3.33
N VAL A 97 -2.43 4.37 2.30
CA VAL A 97 -3.66 3.58 2.16
C VAL A 97 -3.49 2.58 1.02
N PRO A 98 -3.84 1.29 1.23
CA PRO A 98 -3.77 0.27 0.19
C PRO A 98 -4.52 0.69 -1.07
N PHE A 99 -3.85 0.61 -2.21
CA PHE A 99 -4.44 0.91 -3.51
C PHE A 99 -4.82 -0.38 -4.23
N PHE A 100 -6.12 -0.53 -4.49
CA PHE A 100 -6.70 -1.70 -5.15
C PHE A 100 -7.08 -1.35 -6.58
N ASP A 101 -6.35 -1.91 -7.53
CA ASP A 101 -6.68 -1.84 -8.96
C ASP A 101 -7.48 -3.07 -9.40
N GLY A 102 -8.17 -2.97 -10.54
CA GLY A 102 -9.04 -4.04 -11.04
C GLY A 102 -10.43 -4.10 -10.40
N ILE A 103 -10.72 -3.26 -9.39
CA ILE A 103 -12.05 -3.14 -8.81
C ILE A 103 -12.81 -2.01 -9.50
N SER A 104 -13.72 -2.38 -10.40
CA SER A 104 -14.55 -1.41 -11.13
C SER A 104 -15.87 -1.13 -10.43
N VAL A 105 -16.19 0.15 -10.24
CA VAL A 105 -17.47 0.62 -9.70
C VAL A 105 -18.18 1.49 -10.72
N LYS A 106 -19.48 1.27 -10.91
CA LYS A 106 -20.28 2.01 -11.92
C LYS A 106 -20.79 3.36 -11.42
N ARG A 107 -20.94 3.49 -10.10
CA ARG A 107 -21.49 4.69 -9.46
C ARG A 107 -20.88 4.84 -8.08
N VAL A 108 -20.54 6.08 -7.74
CA VAL A 108 -20.04 6.46 -6.42
C VAL A 108 -20.85 7.63 -5.90
N VAL A 109 -21.35 7.51 -4.66
CA VAL A 109 -22.10 8.58 -3.97
C VAL A 109 -21.55 8.68 -2.55
N LYS A 110 -21.20 9.90 -2.13
CA LYS A 110 -20.63 10.15 -0.80
C LYS A 110 -21.61 9.69 0.29
N GLY A 111 -21.08 8.92 1.24
CA GLY A 111 -21.85 8.37 2.33
C GLY A 111 -22.69 7.13 1.99
N GLU A 112 -22.64 6.64 0.75
CA GLU A 112 -23.26 5.39 0.36
C GLU A 112 -22.22 4.25 0.30
N LYS A 113 -22.68 3.00 0.35
CA LYS A 113 -21.86 1.82 0.15
C LYS A 113 -21.44 1.72 -1.32
N LEU A 114 -20.16 1.51 -1.56
CA LEU A 114 -19.65 1.26 -2.91
C LEU A 114 -20.21 -0.08 -3.44
N PRO A 115 -20.59 -0.17 -4.72
CA PRO A 115 -21.10 -1.41 -5.32
C PRO A 115 -19.96 -2.40 -5.63
N ILE A 116 -19.19 -2.74 -4.60
CA ILE A 116 -18.13 -3.75 -4.64
C ILE A 116 -18.73 -5.09 -4.20
N LYS A 117 -18.32 -6.19 -4.83
CA LYS A 117 -18.70 -7.53 -4.39
C LYS A 117 -18.21 -7.79 -2.97
N GLU A 118 -19.04 -8.37 -2.13
CA GLU A 118 -18.73 -8.59 -0.72
C GLU A 118 -17.47 -9.45 -0.52
N THR A 119 -17.27 -10.47 -1.37
CA THR A 119 -16.05 -11.28 -1.35
C THR A 119 -14.80 -10.44 -1.57
N VAL A 120 -14.80 -9.57 -2.59
CA VAL A 120 -13.67 -8.67 -2.91
C VAL A 120 -13.44 -7.67 -1.79
N LEU A 121 -14.49 -7.12 -1.21
CA LEU A 121 -14.40 -6.22 -0.06
C LEU A 121 -13.76 -6.91 1.15
N ASN A 122 -14.21 -8.13 1.47
CA ASN A 122 -13.66 -8.91 2.58
C ASN A 122 -12.17 -9.22 2.37
N THR A 123 -11.78 -9.59 1.15
CA THR A 123 -10.38 -9.80 0.77
C THR A 123 -9.56 -8.52 0.91
N ALA A 124 -10.07 -7.38 0.45
CA ALA A 124 -9.40 -6.08 0.60
C ALA A 124 -9.21 -5.70 2.07
N VAL A 125 -10.22 -5.92 2.91
CA VAL A 125 -10.15 -5.68 4.38
C VAL A 125 -9.12 -6.60 5.04
N ALA A 126 -9.08 -7.89 4.66
CA ALA A 126 -8.12 -8.86 5.17
C ALA A 126 -6.69 -8.45 4.81
N LEU A 127 -6.42 -8.17 3.54
CA LEU A 127 -5.11 -7.71 3.07
C LEU A 127 -4.67 -6.43 3.77
N SER A 128 -5.54 -5.42 3.87
CA SER A 128 -5.24 -4.16 4.56
C SER A 128 -4.87 -4.38 6.03
N THR A 129 -5.53 -5.34 6.69
CA THR A 129 -5.22 -5.70 8.07
C THR A 129 -3.84 -6.36 8.18
N ILE A 130 -3.50 -7.25 7.25
CA ILE A 130 -2.20 -7.92 7.18
C ILE A 130 -1.09 -6.89 6.94
N PHE A 131 -1.26 -5.98 5.97
CA PHE A 131 -0.28 -4.93 5.67
C PHE A 131 -0.04 -4.01 6.86
N ALA A 132 -1.10 -3.56 7.53
CA ALA A 132 -1.00 -2.71 8.70
C ALA A 132 -0.31 -3.40 9.89
N LYS A 133 -0.53 -4.72 10.07
CA LYS A 133 0.09 -5.51 11.14
C LYS A 133 1.60 -5.69 10.93
N ASN A 134 2.03 -5.79 9.66
CA ASN A 134 3.41 -6.13 9.31
C ASN A 134 4.21 -4.95 8.75
N ASP A 135 3.62 -3.76 8.65
CA ASP A 135 4.22 -2.58 8.02
C ASP A 135 4.77 -2.88 6.60
N SER A 136 3.99 -3.62 5.81
CA SER A 136 4.40 -4.16 4.51
C SER A 136 3.40 -3.81 3.41
N LEU A 137 3.10 -2.51 3.26
CA LEU A 137 2.19 -2.03 2.23
C LEU A 137 2.85 -2.11 0.84
N PRO A 138 2.23 -2.79 -0.15
CA PRO A 138 2.70 -2.79 -1.53
C PRO A 138 2.40 -1.46 -2.23
N ASP A 139 3.09 -1.18 -3.32
CA ASP A 139 2.82 -0.02 -4.17
C ASP A 139 1.45 -0.12 -4.84
N HIS A 140 1.09 -1.34 -5.30
CA HIS A 140 -0.19 -1.65 -5.93
C HIS A 140 -0.69 -3.03 -5.50
N ILE A 141 -2.02 -3.18 -5.45
CA ILE A 141 -2.72 -4.45 -5.28
C ILE A 141 -3.65 -4.58 -6.47
N GLN A 142 -3.45 -5.59 -7.29
CA GLN A 142 -4.23 -5.80 -8.49
C GLN A 142 -5.13 -7.02 -8.34
N PHE A 143 -6.41 -6.87 -8.72
CA PHE A 143 -7.33 -7.96 -8.95
C PHE A 143 -7.53 -8.12 -10.45
N ASP A 144 -7.32 -9.33 -10.95
CA ASP A 144 -7.63 -9.66 -12.33
C ASP A 144 -9.13 -9.94 -12.56
N GLU A 145 -9.51 -10.29 -13.78
CA GLU A 145 -10.90 -10.65 -14.13
C GLU A 145 -11.42 -11.88 -13.39
N SER A 146 -10.53 -12.77 -12.94
CA SER A 146 -10.81 -13.98 -12.14
C SER A 146 -10.77 -13.72 -10.64
N TYR A 147 -10.51 -12.47 -10.22
CA TYR A 147 -10.25 -12.03 -8.85
C TYR A 147 -9.02 -12.69 -8.23
N GLU A 148 -8.04 -13.06 -9.04
CA GLU A 148 -6.72 -13.42 -8.55
C GLU A 148 -5.94 -12.17 -8.19
N ILE A 149 -5.11 -12.30 -7.15
CA ILE A 149 -4.46 -11.18 -6.47
C ILE A 149 -2.99 -11.16 -6.83
N SER A 150 -2.52 -10.01 -7.28
CA SER A 150 -1.11 -9.72 -7.45
C SER A 150 -0.74 -8.46 -6.66
N LEU A 151 0.45 -8.47 -6.04
CA LEU A 151 1.00 -7.33 -5.30
C LEU A 151 2.25 -6.84 -6.00
N LEU A 152 2.43 -5.53 -6.06
CA LEU A 152 3.63 -4.92 -6.62
C LEU A 152 4.46 -4.27 -5.50
N TYR A 153 5.73 -4.66 -5.38
CA TYR A 153 6.74 -4.09 -4.49
C TYR A 153 7.95 -3.65 -5.32
N GLY A 154 7.98 -2.38 -5.73
CA GLY A 154 9.00 -1.89 -6.66
C GLY A 154 9.01 -2.68 -7.96
N ASP A 155 10.12 -3.37 -8.25
CA ASP A 155 10.28 -4.20 -9.45
C ASP A 155 9.90 -5.69 -9.26
N ILE A 156 9.33 -6.04 -8.09
CA ILE A 156 8.90 -7.41 -7.78
C ILE A 156 7.38 -7.50 -7.82
N THR A 157 6.86 -8.39 -8.65
CA THR A 157 5.45 -8.77 -8.67
C THR A 157 5.25 -10.03 -7.84
N VAL A 158 4.36 -10.00 -6.86
CA VAL A 158 4.01 -11.14 -6.04
C VAL A 158 2.65 -11.68 -6.45
N ASN A 159 2.61 -12.87 -7.01
CA ASN A 159 1.37 -13.57 -7.36
C ASN A 159 0.84 -14.32 -6.15
N LEU A 160 -0.23 -13.81 -5.52
CA LEU A 160 -0.92 -14.49 -4.43
C LEU A 160 -1.99 -15.46 -4.93
N GLY A 161 -2.48 -15.27 -6.16
CA GLY A 161 -3.62 -16.01 -6.69
C GLY A 161 -4.91 -15.74 -5.90
N LYS A 162 -5.66 -16.81 -5.58
CA LYS A 162 -6.94 -16.67 -4.86
C LYS A 162 -6.76 -16.31 -3.39
N ASP A 163 -7.82 -15.79 -2.78
CA ASP A 163 -7.91 -15.32 -1.39
C ASP A 163 -7.93 -16.45 -0.33
N VAL A 164 -7.26 -17.55 -0.62
CA VAL A 164 -7.13 -18.72 0.28
C VAL A 164 -5.79 -18.65 0.99
N ASN A 165 -5.78 -18.85 2.30
CA ASN A 165 -4.57 -18.83 3.15
C ASN A 165 -3.73 -17.55 3.05
N LEU A 166 -4.39 -16.40 2.89
CA LEU A 166 -3.72 -15.11 2.69
C LEU A 166 -2.70 -14.78 3.79
N GLU A 167 -3.02 -15.08 5.05
CA GLU A 167 -2.13 -14.78 6.18
C GLU A 167 -0.84 -15.60 6.10
N ASP A 168 -0.92 -16.89 5.77
CA ASP A 168 0.25 -17.75 5.57
C ASP A 168 1.08 -17.34 4.36
N LYS A 169 0.42 -17.08 3.23
CA LYS A 169 1.08 -16.56 2.01
C LYS A 169 1.84 -15.29 2.32
N MET A 170 1.19 -14.31 2.93
CA MET A 170 1.79 -13.02 3.23
C MET A 170 2.91 -13.11 4.26
N THR A 171 2.78 -13.97 5.27
CA THR A 171 3.86 -14.18 6.26
C THR A 171 5.15 -14.63 5.58
N ARG A 172 5.06 -15.54 4.59
CA ARG A 172 6.20 -16.04 3.83
C ARG A 172 6.73 -15.00 2.85
N VAL A 173 5.83 -14.35 2.10
CA VAL A 173 6.19 -13.27 1.18
C VAL A 173 6.99 -12.19 1.89
N ILE A 174 6.52 -11.72 3.05
CA ILE A 174 7.18 -10.68 3.84
C ILE A 174 8.58 -11.14 4.33
N ALA A 175 8.75 -12.42 4.65
CA ALA A 175 10.04 -12.97 5.06
C ALA A 175 11.04 -13.05 3.89
N ILE A 176 10.56 -13.24 2.66
CA ILE A 176 11.39 -13.42 1.45
C ILE A 176 11.72 -12.07 0.79
N LEU A 177 10.79 -11.12 0.74
CA LEU A 177 10.97 -9.84 0.05
C LEU A 177 12.30 -9.11 0.36
N PRO A 178 12.77 -9.03 1.63
CA PRO A 178 14.05 -8.38 1.93
C PRO A 178 15.28 -9.07 1.27
N GLN A 179 15.17 -10.37 0.99
CA GLN A 179 16.26 -11.15 0.36
C GLN A 179 16.32 -10.90 -1.15
N LEU A 180 15.23 -10.41 -1.73
CA LEU A 180 15.11 -10.08 -3.15
C LEU A 180 15.38 -8.59 -3.44
N ALA A 181 15.86 -7.83 -2.47
CA ALA A 181 16.12 -6.41 -2.64
C ALA A 181 17.07 -6.13 -3.80
N GLY A 182 16.63 -5.29 -4.75
CA GLY A 182 17.38 -4.95 -5.97
C GLY A 182 17.24 -5.95 -7.11
N GLN A 183 16.47 -7.02 -6.95
CA GLN A 183 16.12 -7.94 -8.03
C GLN A 183 14.80 -7.52 -8.68
N LYS A 184 14.59 -7.98 -9.92
CA LYS A 184 13.33 -7.82 -10.66
C LYS A 184 12.78 -9.19 -10.99
N GLY A 185 11.47 -9.36 -10.93
CA GLY A 185 10.86 -10.63 -11.28
C GLY A 185 9.53 -10.89 -10.61
N ILE A 186 9.13 -12.17 -10.64
CA ILE A 186 7.83 -12.62 -10.15
C ILE A 186 8.04 -13.61 -9.00
N LEU A 187 7.41 -13.34 -7.86
CA LEU A 187 7.38 -14.23 -6.70
C LEU A 187 6.04 -14.99 -6.70
N HIS A 188 6.11 -16.30 -6.91
CA HIS A 188 4.97 -17.19 -7.02
C HIS A 188 4.55 -17.74 -5.65
N ALA A 189 3.50 -17.18 -5.07
CA ALA A 189 2.92 -17.62 -3.80
C ALA A 189 1.50 -18.20 -3.94
N GLU A 190 0.98 -18.29 -5.16
CA GLU A 190 -0.38 -18.79 -5.45
C GLU A 190 -0.61 -20.23 -5.00
N ASN A 191 0.43 -21.06 -5.05
CA ASN A 191 0.35 -22.50 -4.73
C ASN A 191 0.57 -22.83 -3.25
N VAL A 192 0.78 -21.81 -2.39
CA VAL A 192 0.97 -22.04 -0.95
C VAL A 192 -0.32 -22.55 -0.32
N THR A 193 -0.23 -23.72 0.29
CA THR A 193 -1.33 -24.41 1.03
C THR A 193 -0.75 -24.95 2.34
N ASP A 194 -1.60 -25.56 3.17
CA ASP A 194 -1.15 -26.26 4.40
C ASP A 194 -0.09 -27.34 4.11
N SER A 195 -0.15 -27.95 2.91
CA SER A 195 0.74 -29.03 2.48
C SER A 195 1.91 -28.56 1.64
N VAL A 196 1.75 -27.53 0.82
CA VAL A 196 2.77 -26.95 -0.07
C VAL A 196 3.23 -25.63 0.50
N LYS A 197 4.48 -25.57 0.92
CA LYS A 197 5.06 -24.39 1.58
C LYS A 197 6.12 -23.67 0.72
N THR A 198 6.35 -24.15 -0.49
CA THR A 198 7.38 -23.61 -1.38
C THR A 198 6.87 -22.39 -2.12
N ILE A 199 7.66 -21.33 -2.11
CA ILE A 199 7.51 -20.14 -2.93
C ILE A 199 8.65 -20.10 -3.92
N THR A 200 8.37 -19.80 -5.19
CA THR A 200 9.36 -19.76 -6.25
C THR A 200 9.52 -18.33 -6.75
N PHE A 201 10.75 -17.87 -6.91
CA PHE A 201 11.05 -16.60 -7.52
C PHE A 201 11.55 -16.81 -8.95
N GLU A 202 10.90 -16.17 -9.92
CA GLU A 202 11.29 -16.13 -11.30
C GLU A 202 11.92 -14.75 -11.58
N ALA A 203 13.26 -14.74 -11.66
CA ALA A 203 13.98 -13.50 -11.92
C ALA A 203 13.79 -13.05 -13.36
N GLU A 204 13.55 -11.76 -13.56
CA GLU A 204 13.58 -11.16 -14.90
C GLU A 204 15.03 -11.04 -15.35
N ILE A 205 15.36 -11.76 -16.43
CA ILE A 205 16.69 -11.74 -17.03
C ILE A 205 16.70 -10.61 -18.06
N GLU A 206 17.51 -9.58 -17.85
CA GLU A 206 17.77 -8.60 -18.90
C GLU A 206 18.42 -9.31 -20.09
N GLU A 207 17.72 -9.34 -21.23
CA GLU A 207 18.33 -9.83 -22.46
C GLU A 207 19.54 -8.95 -22.82
N VAL A 208 20.71 -9.57 -22.94
CA VAL A 208 21.91 -8.89 -23.39
C VAL A 208 21.78 -8.63 -24.88
N THR A 209 21.44 -7.40 -25.24
CA THR A 209 21.43 -6.93 -26.62
C THR A 209 22.80 -6.36 -26.98
N ALA A 210 23.08 -6.22 -28.29
CA ALA A 210 24.32 -5.62 -28.75
C ALA A 210 24.56 -4.17 -28.21
N GLU A 211 23.48 -3.50 -27.80
CA GLU A 211 23.52 -2.12 -27.28
C GLU A 211 23.88 -2.07 -25.79
N ASN A 212 23.52 -3.08 -24.97
CA ASN A 212 23.80 -3.12 -23.53
C ASN A 212 24.87 -4.14 -23.15
N TRP A 213 25.52 -4.78 -24.14
CA TRP A 213 26.59 -5.70 -23.90
C TRP A 213 27.92 -5.01 -23.58
N THR A 214 28.39 -5.16 -22.35
CA THR A 214 29.62 -4.53 -21.85
C THR A 214 30.82 -5.51 -21.88
N GLY A 215 30.59 -6.76 -22.25
CA GLY A 215 31.63 -7.80 -22.33
C GLY A 215 32.42 -7.73 -23.62
N GLY A 216 33.72 -8.00 -23.53
CA GLY A 216 34.64 -8.09 -24.64
C GLY A 216 35.85 -8.96 -24.29
N TYR A 217 36.75 -9.15 -25.23
CA TYR A 217 38.05 -9.75 -24.95
C TYR A 217 39.09 -8.62 -24.96
N ASP A 218 40.05 -8.69 -24.03
CA ASP A 218 41.18 -7.80 -24.02
C ASP A 218 42.21 -8.19 -25.13
N GLU A 219 43.28 -7.42 -25.22
CA GLU A 219 44.36 -7.69 -26.18
C GLU A 219 45.10 -9.00 -25.98
N ASN A 220 44.88 -9.68 -24.84
CA ASN A 220 45.45 -10.99 -24.51
C ASN A 220 44.44 -12.14 -24.76
N GLY A 221 43.21 -11.80 -25.17
CA GLY A 221 42.14 -12.76 -25.40
C GLY A 221 41.38 -13.16 -24.11
N GLU A 222 41.57 -12.44 -22.98
CA GLU A 222 40.82 -12.68 -21.77
C GLU A 222 39.48 -11.91 -21.80
N TYR A 223 38.42 -12.59 -21.35
CA TYR A 223 37.05 -12.00 -21.29
C TYR A 223 36.98 -10.94 -20.22
N THR A 224 36.52 -9.71 -20.59
CA THR A 224 36.46 -8.53 -19.70
C THR A 224 35.08 -8.21 -19.20
N GLY A 225 34.05 -9.02 -19.51
CA GLY A 225 32.66 -8.77 -19.09
C GLY A 225 32.31 -9.34 -17.71
N ASP A 226 31.36 -8.72 -17.05
CA ASP A 226 30.82 -9.17 -15.77
C ASP A 226 29.63 -10.12 -15.99
N GLY A 227 29.86 -11.40 -16.05
CA GLY A 227 28.83 -12.44 -16.11
C GLY A 227 29.40 -13.81 -16.51
N GLU A 228 28.76 -14.88 -16.05
CA GLU A 228 29.06 -16.22 -16.47
C GLU A 228 28.35 -16.53 -17.80
N TYR A 229 29.11 -16.84 -18.84
CA TYR A 229 28.61 -17.21 -20.16
C TYR A 229 29.00 -18.68 -20.46
N ASP A 230 28.16 -19.34 -21.26
CA ASP A 230 28.50 -20.65 -21.78
C ASP A 230 29.50 -20.57 -22.96
N GLU A 231 30.01 -21.71 -23.41
CA GLU A 231 30.97 -21.80 -24.51
C GLU A 231 30.44 -21.24 -25.84
N SER A 232 29.15 -20.93 -25.95
CA SER A 232 28.53 -20.30 -27.12
C SER A 232 28.36 -18.78 -26.98
N GLY A 233 28.83 -18.20 -25.86
CA GLY A 233 28.69 -16.77 -25.58
C GLY A 233 27.29 -16.37 -25.08
N LYS A 234 26.47 -17.32 -24.64
CA LYS A 234 25.14 -17.08 -24.08
C LYS A 234 25.23 -17.07 -22.57
N ARG A 235 24.65 -16.03 -21.93
CA ARG A 235 24.61 -15.90 -20.46
C ARG A 235 23.95 -17.13 -19.84
N LYS A 236 24.62 -17.75 -18.87
CA LYS A 236 24.02 -18.84 -18.10
C LYS A 236 22.79 -18.30 -17.36
N ALA A 237 21.62 -18.91 -17.57
CA ALA A 237 20.40 -18.57 -16.85
C ALA A 237 20.64 -18.74 -15.35
N CYS A 238 20.36 -17.70 -14.57
CA CYS A 238 20.28 -17.83 -13.14
C CYS A 238 19.08 -18.73 -12.83
N GLY A 239 19.31 -19.83 -12.11
CA GLY A 239 18.28 -20.84 -11.87
C GLY A 239 17.14 -20.28 -11.04
N THR A 240 15.95 -20.83 -11.22
CA THR A 240 14.80 -20.66 -10.32
C THR A 240 15.22 -21.10 -8.92
N GLU A 241 15.33 -20.16 -7.99
CA GLU A 241 15.61 -20.48 -6.59
C GLU A 241 14.30 -20.77 -5.85
N ALA A 242 14.20 -21.98 -5.29
CA ALA A 242 13.10 -22.36 -4.42
C ALA A 242 13.46 -22.00 -2.98
N TYR A 243 12.66 -21.17 -2.35
CA TYR A 243 12.82 -20.78 -0.95
C TYR A 243 11.96 -21.64 -0.05
N ASP A 244 12.61 -22.45 0.79
CA ASP A 244 11.96 -23.17 1.89
C ASP A 244 11.98 -22.25 3.12
N SER A 245 10.81 -21.86 3.59
CA SER A 245 10.70 -21.05 4.81
C SER A 245 10.74 -21.96 6.05
N PRO A 246 11.40 -21.53 7.14
CA PRO A 246 11.41 -22.28 8.39
C PRO A 246 10.06 -22.39 9.06
#